data_911efd923003ea36b28409aaeb658756
#
_entry.id   911efd923003ea36b28409aaeb658756
#
_cell.length_a   1.000
_cell.length_b   1.000
_cell.length_c   1.000
_cell.angle_alpha   90.00
_cell.angle_beta   90.00
_cell.angle_gamma   90.00
#
_symmetry.space_group_name_H-M   'P 1'
#
loop_
_entity.id
_entity.type
_entity.pdbx_description
1 polymer ?
#
loop_
_entity_poly.entity_id
_entity_poly.type
_entity_poly.pdbx_seq_one_letter_code
_entity_poly.pdbx_strand_id
1 'polypeptide(L)'
;GLAFPLKQESIRIRLLDDGKNLITDFIIGNTSSHNEQFSYIREFDSEQTWLFKNEFDFKTTDIDWTENSILKIARWRIKSVKIEGSNKKSENIYIYKDKYSDQSFKLDNIPDGFVLDSNFNLSNFASMLESIKKLDIKSSILNDKDNALRQIYFETFDGLIIKIKSFKSGDDIYYHFDVDSDIKVRKELDENEPNIVGLPKMMTFEEIEEEKTKYKYLKNWYFKLYKDFNTGTNFTLQDLIVEK
;
A
#
# COMPACT_ATOMS: atom_id res chain seq x y z
N GLY A 1 -18.53 -46.73 9.58
CA GLY A 1 -18.07 -45.46 9.08
C GLY A 1 -17.73 -44.53 10.22
N LEU A 2 -16.47 -44.28 10.48
CA LEU A 2 -16.05 -43.28 11.44
C LEU A 2 -16.33 -41.93 10.80
N ALA A 3 -17.50 -41.33 11.08
CA ALA A 3 -17.69 -39.89 10.93
C ALA A 3 -16.76 -39.21 11.94
N PHE A 4 -15.59 -38.86 11.50
CA PHE A 4 -14.69 -38.06 12.32
C PHE A 4 -15.27 -36.66 12.40
N PRO A 5 -15.70 -36.17 13.58
CA PRO A 5 -15.76 -34.74 13.78
C PRO A 5 -14.35 -34.23 13.49
N LEU A 6 -14.27 -33.19 12.65
CA LEU A 6 -13.03 -32.45 12.50
C LEU A 6 -12.59 -32.07 13.92
N LYS A 7 -11.49 -32.67 14.40
CA LYS A 7 -10.91 -32.20 15.65
C LYS A 7 -10.51 -30.75 15.46
N GLN A 8 -10.53 -30.00 16.52
CA GLN A 8 -10.26 -28.57 16.54
C GLN A 8 -8.91 -28.16 15.87
N GLU A 9 -8.08 -29.12 15.51
CA GLU A 9 -6.72 -28.99 14.95
C GLU A 9 -6.61 -29.44 13.48
N SER A 10 -7.70 -29.84 12.82
CA SER A 10 -7.66 -30.23 11.41
C SER A 10 -8.22 -29.13 10.51
N ILE A 11 -7.59 -28.94 9.36
CA ILE A 11 -7.95 -27.92 8.38
C ILE A 11 -8.52 -28.61 7.14
N ARG A 12 -9.71 -28.19 6.71
CA ARG A 12 -10.28 -28.63 5.43
C ARG A 12 -10.01 -27.57 4.38
N ILE A 13 -9.44 -27.96 3.25
CA ILE A 13 -9.15 -27.12 2.11
C ILE A 13 -10.01 -27.55 0.94
N ARG A 14 -10.76 -26.57 0.38
CA ARG A 14 -11.53 -26.74 -0.83
C ARG A 14 -11.03 -25.77 -1.87
N LEU A 15 -10.56 -26.27 -3.00
CA LEU A 15 -10.20 -25.45 -4.16
C LEU A 15 -11.34 -25.48 -5.17
N LEU A 16 -11.76 -24.33 -5.59
CA LEU A 16 -12.83 -24.12 -6.56
C LEU A 16 -12.28 -23.38 -7.77
N ASP A 17 -12.79 -23.68 -8.97
CA ASP A 17 -12.53 -22.88 -10.16
C ASP A 17 -13.38 -21.58 -10.19
N ASP A 18 -13.20 -20.77 -11.21
CA ASP A 18 -13.96 -19.52 -11.40
C ASP A 18 -15.47 -19.76 -11.53
N GLY A 19 -15.87 -20.94 -12.01
CA GLY A 19 -17.24 -21.40 -12.10
C GLY A 19 -17.81 -21.99 -10.79
N LYS A 20 -17.03 -21.94 -9.71
CA LYS A 20 -17.30 -22.57 -8.40
C LYS A 20 -17.41 -24.09 -8.43
N ASN A 21 -16.88 -24.75 -9.45
CA ASN A 21 -16.77 -26.20 -9.46
C ASN A 21 -15.62 -26.64 -8.56
N LEU A 22 -15.82 -27.75 -7.87
CA LEU A 22 -14.84 -28.32 -6.97
C LEU A 22 -13.66 -28.90 -7.77
N ILE A 23 -12.45 -28.35 -7.55
CA ILE A 23 -11.20 -28.89 -8.12
C ILE A 23 -10.66 -29.96 -7.18
N THR A 24 -10.61 -29.69 -5.87
CA THR A 24 -10.16 -30.63 -4.86
C THR A 24 -10.71 -30.29 -3.48
N ASP A 25 -10.83 -31.30 -2.63
CA ASP A 25 -11.33 -31.20 -1.26
C ASP A 25 -10.54 -32.15 -0.38
N PHE A 26 -9.71 -31.63 0.50
CA PHE A 26 -8.89 -32.46 1.36
C PHE A 26 -8.80 -31.93 2.78
N ILE A 27 -8.48 -32.82 3.70
CA ILE A 27 -8.30 -32.54 5.11
C ILE A 27 -6.82 -32.74 5.45
N ILE A 28 -6.24 -31.72 6.09
CA ILE A 28 -4.92 -31.80 6.71
C ILE A 28 -5.12 -31.97 8.20
N GLY A 29 -4.58 -33.03 8.72
CA GLY A 29 -4.56 -33.36 10.15
C GLY A 29 -3.30 -32.86 10.82
N ASN A 30 -3.08 -33.32 12.03
CA ASN A 30 -1.92 -32.97 12.85
C ASN A 30 -0.60 -33.40 12.21
N THR A 31 0.46 -32.76 12.62
CA THR A 31 1.83 -33.22 12.35
C THR A 31 2.07 -34.60 13.00
N SER A 32 2.92 -35.37 12.39
CA SER A 32 3.30 -36.69 12.93
C SER A 32 4.06 -36.54 14.25
N SER A 33 3.64 -37.30 15.27
CA SER A 33 4.34 -37.33 16.55
C SER A 33 5.75 -37.92 16.48
N HIS A 34 6.08 -38.61 15.37
CA HIS A 34 7.40 -39.22 15.17
C HIS A 34 8.37 -38.32 14.40
N ASN A 35 7.84 -37.38 13.62
CA ASN A 35 8.65 -36.42 12.87
C ASN A 35 7.78 -35.22 12.52
N GLU A 36 8.06 -34.06 13.10
CA GLU A 36 7.32 -32.81 12.93
C GLU A 36 7.32 -32.28 11.47
N GLN A 37 8.19 -32.81 10.60
CA GLN A 37 8.22 -32.48 9.17
C GLN A 37 7.13 -33.20 8.34
N PHE A 38 6.30 -34.04 8.95
CA PHE A 38 5.26 -34.77 8.25
C PHE A 38 3.89 -34.43 8.80
N SER A 39 2.94 -34.21 7.92
CA SER A 39 1.52 -34.01 8.24
C SER A 39 0.66 -35.12 7.59
N TYR A 40 -0.43 -35.48 8.27
CA TYR A 40 -1.41 -36.41 7.70
C TYR A 40 -2.34 -35.64 6.76
N ILE A 41 -2.56 -36.18 5.57
CA ILE A 41 -3.50 -35.63 4.57
C ILE A 41 -4.43 -36.75 4.06
N ARG A 42 -5.70 -36.42 3.79
CA ARG A 42 -6.64 -37.28 3.10
C ARG A 42 -7.63 -36.47 2.27
N GLU A 43 -8.15 -37.03 1.21
CA GLU A 43 -9.32 -36.50 0.53
C GLU A 43 -10.54 -36.55 1.44
N PHE A 44 -11.45 -35.55 1.31
CA PHE A 44 -12.59 -35.43 2.22
C PHE A 44 -13.48 -36.69 2.24
N ASP A 45 -13.75 -37.25 1.07
CA ASP A 45 -14.61 -38.41 0.89
C ASP A 45 -13.85 -39.77 0.90
N SER A 46 -12.54 -39.78 1.19
CA SER A 46 -11.69 -40.94 1.20
C SER A 46 -11.34 -41.38 2.63
N GLU A 47 -11.28 -42.68 2.87
CA GLU A 47 -10.72 -43.24 4.12
C GLU A 47 -9.19 -43.36 4.06
N GLN A 48 -8.61 -43.26 2.84
CA GLN A 48 -7.17 -43.33 2.63
C GLN A 48 -6.50 -42.08 3.18
N THR A 49 -5.54 -42.29 4.08
CA THR A 49 -4.71 -41.21 4.64
C THR A 49 -3.27 -41.36 4.15
N TRP A 50 -2.65 -40.28 3.78
CA TRP A 50 -1.24 -40.22 3.39
C TRP A 50 -0.44 -39.42 4.41
N LEU A 51 0.81 -39.79 4.56
CA LEU A 51 1.78 -39.03 5.31
C LEU A 51 2.55 -38.14 4.31
N PHE A 52 2.39 -36.86 4.42
CA PHE A 52 3.00 -35.87 3.52
C PHE A 52 4.16 -35.15 4.22
N LYS A 53 5.32 -35.11 3.56
CA LYS A 53 6.50 -34.41 4.08
C LYS A 53 6.40 -32.95 3.74
N ASN A 54 5.84 -32.16 4.61
CA ASN A 54 5.89 -30.70 4.61
C ASN A 54 5.27 -30.14 5.90
N GLU A 55 5.77 -29.01 6.36
CA GLU A 55 5.03 -28.20 7.32
C GLU A 55 4.08 -27.28 6.55
N PHE A 56 2.80 -27.51 6.74
CA PHE A 56 1.79 -26.58 6.26
C PHE A 56 1.59 -25.49 7.31
N ASP A 57 2.21 -24.34 7.10
CA ASP A 57 1.93 -23.12 7.86
C ASP A 57 0.70 -22.43 7.24
N PHE A 58 -0.50 -22.90 7.61
CA PHE A 58 -1.72 -22.27 7.16
C PHE A 58 -1.96 -20.99 7.94
N LYS A 59 -1.81 -19.91 7.26
CA LYS A 59 -2.24 -18.60 7.73
C LYS A 59 -3.76 -18.60 7.90
N THR A 60 -4.22 -18.14 9.05
CA THR A 60 -5.64 -18.20 9.43
C THR A 60 -6.43 -16.94 9.09
N THR A 61 -5.76 -15.89 8.64
CA THR A 61 -6.40 -14.63 8.28
C THR A 61 -6.32 -14.38 6.78
N ASP A 62 -7.36 -13.80 6.19
CA ASP A 62 -7.44 -13.50 4.75
C ASP A 62 -6.25 -12.67 4.28
N ILE A 63 -5.71 -11.82 5.15
CA ILE A 63 -4.59 -10.94 4.83
C ILE A 63 -3.28 -11.71 4.63
N ASP A 64 -3.12 -12.82 5.33
CA ASP A 64 -1.91 -13.64 5.26
C ASP A 64 -1.75 -14.35 3.91
N TRP A 65 -2.85 -14.49 3.14
CA TRP A 65 -2.88 -15.06 1.79
C TRP A 65 -2.60 -14.04 0.69
N THR A 66 -2.34 -12.79 1.05
CA THR A 66 -2.11 -11.70 0.11
C THR A 66 -0.78 -11.02 0.36
N GLU A 67 -0.15 -10.46 -0.68
CA GLU A 67 1.06 -9.67 -0.51
C GLU A 67 0.83 -8.53 0.48
N ASN A 68 1.68 -8.40 1.50
CA ASN A 68 1.60 -7.32 2.49
C ASN A 68 1.92 -5.96 1.89
N SER A 69 2.89 -5.89 0.98
CA SER A 69 3.28 -4.65 0.31
C SER A 69 2.36 -4.38 -0.87
N ILE A 70 1.65 -3.27 -0.85
CA ILE A 70 0.68 -2.89 -1.89
C ILE A 70 1.23 -1.89 -2.90
N LEU A 71 2.15 -1.03 -2.45
CA LEU A 71 2.77 0.00 -3.29
C LEU A 71 4.21 0.26 -2.83
N LYS A 72 5.11 0.49 -3.79
CA LYS A 72 6.49 0.82 -3.52
C LYS A 72 7.00 1.80 -4.57
N ILE A 73 7.06 3.08 -4.20
CA ILE A 73 7.60 4.16 -5.04
C ILE A 73 8.74 4.82 -4.30
N ALA A 74 9.88 4.89 -4.93
CA ALA A 74 11.07 5.44 -4.32
C ALA A 74 10.97 6.97 -4.17
N ARG A 75 11.37 7.51 -3.03
CA ARG A 75 11.24 8.93 -2.67
C ARG A 75 11.91 9.90 -3.65
N TRP A 76 13.03 9.49 -4.23
CA TRP A 76 13.75 10.37 -5.18
C TRP A 76 12.95 10.66 -6.44
N ARG A 77 12.02 9.77 -6.84
CA ARG A 77 11.12 9.97 -7.97
C ARG A 77 10.08 11.05 -7.70
N ILE A 78 9.75 11.28 -6.41
CA ILE A 78 8.68 12.21 -6.02
C ILE A 78 9.09 13.63 -6.36
N LYS A 79 8.27 14.28 -7.19
CA LYS A 79 8.36 15.68 -7.59
C LYS A 79 7.58 16.56 -6.63
N SER A 80 6.36 16.16 -6.29
CA SER A 80 5.50 16.90 -5.38
C SER A 80 4.61 16.00 -4.54
N VAL A 81 4.23 16.50 -3.36
CA VAL A 81 3.23 15.92 -2.48
C VAL A 81 2.24 17.02 -2.10
N LYS A 82 0.96 16.80 -2.36
CA LYS A 82 -0.12 17.70 -1.96
C LYS A 82 -1.06 16.96 -1.03
N ILE A 83 -1.32 17.51 0.14
CA ILE A 83 -2.27 16.98 1.13
C ILE A 83 -3.41 17.99 1.28
N GLU A 84 -4.62 17.57 1.05
CA GLU A 84 -5.83 18.38 1.16
C GLU A 84 -6.71 17.84 2.28
N GLY A 85 -7.06 18.70 3.24
CA GLY A 85 -8.07 18.43 4.25
C GLY A 85 -9.49 18.59 3.69
N SER A 86 -10.47 17.91 4.28
CA SER A 86 -11.86 17.95 3.80
C SER A 86 -12.53 19.32 3.97
N ASN A 87 -12.08 20.17 4.88
CA ASN A 87 -12.88 21.29 5.36
C ASN A 87 -12.23 22.69 5.29
N LYS A 88 -10.92 22.84 5.09
CA LYS A 88 -10.26 24.14 5.05
C LYS A 88 -9.04 24.15 4.13
N LYS A 89 -9.01 25.08 3.17
CA LYS A 89 -7.84 25.32 2.31
C LYS A 89 -6.57 25.70 3.09
N SER A 90 -6.72 26.30 4.28
CA SER A 90 -5.59 26.70 5.15
C SER A 90 -4.86 25.50 5.78
N GLU A 91 -5.43 24.30 5.68
CA GLU A 91 -4.80 23.06 6.16
C GLU A 91 -3.99 22.32 5.09
N ASN A 92 -4.03 22.84 3.84
CA ASN A 92 -3.37 22.17 2.71
C ASN A 92 -1.85 22.32 2.82
N ILE A 93 -1.17 21.20 2.60
CA ILE A 93 0.28 21.13 2.51
C ILE A 93 0.65 20.92 1.04
N TYR A 94 1.58 21.70 0.53
CA TYR A 94 2.19 21.45 -0.77
C TYR A 94 3.71 21.47 -0.65
N ILE A 95 4.32 20.33 -0.95
CA ILE A 95 5.77 20.12 -0.87
C ILE A 95 6.25 19.72 -2.26
N TYR A 96 7.38 20.27 -2.69
CA TYR A 96 7.88 19.99 -4.03
C TYR A 96 9.40 20.09 -4.13
N LYS A 97 9.94 19.56 -5.21
CA LYS A 97 11.31 19.77 -5.69
C LYS A 97 11.27 20.42 -7.07
N ASP A 98 12.19 21.32 -7.35
CA ASP A 98 12.29 21.94 -8.66
C ASP A 98 12.95 21.03 -9.68
N LYS A 99 13.97 20.26 -9.25
CA LYS A 99 14.77 19.39 -10.09
C LYS A 99 14.80 17.96 -9.55
N TYR A 100 14.96 17.01 -10.44
CA TYR A 100 15.12 15.59 -10.07
C TYR A 100 16.35 15.39 -9.18
N SER A 101 17.42 16.14 -9.45
CA SER A 101 18.66 16.14 -8.70
C SER A 101 18.58 16.79 -7.30
N ASP A 102 17.52 17.53 -6.98
CA ASP A 102 17.38 18.17 -5.66
C ASP A 102 17.24 17.11 -4.58
N GLN A 103 18.02 17.27 -3.51
CA GLN A 103 18.00 16.33 -2.37
C GLN A 103 16.93 16.68 -1.33
N SER A 104 16.54 17.96 -1.26
CA SER A 104 15.59 18.47 -0.27
C SER A 104 14.31 18.99 -0.93
N PHE A 105 13.20 18.81 -0.23
CA PHE A 105 11.91 19.36 -0.61
C PHE A 105 11.75 20.78 -0.07
N LYS A 106 10.92 21.57 -0.75
CA LYS A 106 10.46 22.89 -0.35
C LYS A 106 9.02 22.82 0.09
N LEU A 107 8.64 23.62 1.07
CA LEU A 107 7.25 23.83 1.50
C LEU A 107 6.74 25.09 0.83
N ASP A 108 5.61 25.00 0.16
CA ASP A 108 4.94 26.15 -0.47
C ASP A 108 3.96 26.83 0.50
N ASN A 109 3.58 28.06 0.16
CA ASN A 109 2.54 28.82 0.85
C ASN A 109 2.78 29.06 2.35
N ILE A 110 4.03 29.21 2.78
CA ILE A 110 4.36 29.63 4.14
C ILE A 110 3.87 31.09 4.31
N PRO A 111 2.99 31.36 5.31
CA PRO A 111 2.52 32.73 5.56
C PRO A 111 3.65 33.68 5.96
N ASP A 112 3.47 34.97 5.68
CA ASP A 112 4.41 36.01 6.12
C ASP A 112 4.59 35.96 7.65
N GLY A 113 5.83 36.05 8.10
CA GLY A 113 6.18 35.96 9.52
C GLY A 113 6.45 34.53 10.02
N PHE A 114 6.25 33.53 9.20
CA PHE A 114 6.52 32.13 9.55
C PHE A 114 7.69 31.53 8.77
N VAL A 115 8.25 30.45 9.28
CA VAL A 115 9.27 29.62 8.64
C VAL A 115 8.96 28.15 8.87
N LEU A 116 9.53 27.28 8.05
CA LEU A 116 9.48 25.83 8.30
C LEU A 116 10.16 25.54 9.65
N ASP A 117 9.47 24.79 10.50
CA ASP A 117 10.06 24.30 11.75
C ASP A 117 11.21 23.32 11.41
N SER A 118 12.39 23.60 11.96
CA SER A 118 13.61 22.82 11.76
C SER A 118 13.51 21.35 12.24
N ASN A 119 12.52 21.03 13.06
CA ASN A 119 12.25 19.68 13.51
C ASN A 119 11.60 18.82 12.43
N PHE A 120 11.05 19.43 11.37
CA PHE A 120 10.41 18.69 10.29
C PHE A 120 11.35 18.42 9.12
N ASN A 121 11.44 17.15 8.75
CA ASN A 121 12.08 16.75 7.49
C ASN A 121 11.00 16.48 6.44
N LEU A 122 10.84 17.40 5.48
CA LEU A 122 9.86 17.29 4.41
C LEU A 122 10.03 16.03 3.54
N SER A 123 11.24 15.46 3.49
CA SER A 123 11.49 14.21 2.76
C SER A 123 10.69 13.02 3.32
N ASN A 124 10.26 13.07 4.59
CA ASN A 124 9.45 12.02 5.19
C ASN A 124 8.09 11.86 4.47
N PHE A 125 7.51 12.95 3.97
CA PHE A 125 6.27 12.89 3.19
C PHE A 125 6.47 12.12 1.87
N ALA A 126 7.57 12.33 1.19
CA ALA A 126 7.90 11.60 -0.04
C ALA A 126 8.21 10.12 0.23
N SER A 127 8.83 9.80 1.39
CA SER A 127 9.15 8.44 1.79
C SER A 127 7.93 7.61 2.17
N MET A 128 6.77 8.21 2.36
CA MET A 128 5.53 7.48 2.71
C MET A 128 5.16 6.40 1.68
N LEU A 129 5.56 6.57 0.41
CA LEU A 129 5.28 5.61 -0.65
C LEU A 129 6.36 4.52 -0.80
N GLU A 130 7.48 4.58 -0.08
CA GLU A 130 8.60 3.64 -0.26
C GLU A 130 8.26 2.21 0.16
N SER A 131 7.32 2.05 1.10
CA SER A 131 6.87 0.73 1.54
C SER A 131 5.51 0.82 2.22
N ILE A 132 4.44 0.78 1.43
CA ILE A 132 3.08 0.76 1.98
C ILE A 132 2.68 -0.69 2.24
N LYS A 133 2.40 -0.99 3.50
CA LYS A 133 1.93 -2.29 3.97
C LYS A 133 0.51 -2.19 4.49
N LYS A 134 -0.31 -3.20 4.18
CA LYS A 134 -1.69 -3.28 4.65
C LYS A 134 -1.81 -4.12 5.91
N LEU A 135 -2.80 -3.77 6.72
CA LEU A 135 -3.27 -4.54 7.88
C LEU A 135 -4.60 -5.24 7.60
N ASP A 136 -5.41 -4.67 6.70
CA ASP A 136 -6.71 -5.19 6.33
C ASP A 136 -7.11 -4.69 4.94
N ILE A 137 -8.06 -5.36 4.29
CA ILE A 137 -8.55 -5.04 2.95
C ILE A 137 -10.07 -5.21 2.89
N LYS A 138 -10.74 -4.27 2.23
CA LYS A 138 -12.19 -4.32 1.96
C LYS A 138 -12.48 -4.01 0.50
N SER A 139 -13.50 -4.66 -0.07
CA SER A 139 -13.98 -4.36 -1.43
C SER A 139 -14.89 -3.13 -1.47
N SER A 140 -15.48 -2.73 -0.35
CA SER A 140 -16.34 -1.55 -0.26
C SER A 140 -16.36 -1.00 1.17
N ILE A 141 -16.65 0.29 1.29
CA ILE A 141 -16.89 0.98 2.56
C ILE A 141 -18.27 1.62 2.49
N LEU A 142 -19.08 1.49 3.55
CA LEU A 142 -20.35 2.18 3.66
C LEU A 142 -20.10 3.70 3.71
N ASN A 143 -20.75 4.46 2.82
CA ASN A 143 -20.67 5.92 2.71
C ASN A 143 -19.37 6.47 2.07
N ASP A 144 -18.73 5.76 1.15
CA ASP A 144 -17.49 6.21 0.49
C ASP A 144 -17.69 7.36 -0.52
N LYS A 145 -18.92 7.56 -1.02
CA LYS A 145 -19.16 8.34 -2.23
C LYS A 145 -18.80 9.81 -2.17
N ASP A 146 -18.76 10.45 -0.97
CA ASP A 146 -18.49 11.89 -0.86
C ASP A 146 -17.76 12.36 0.42
N ASN A 147 -17.31 11.44 1.28
CA ASN A 147 -16.79 11.78 2.61
C ASN A 147 -15.32 11.38 2.83
N ALA A 148 -14.46 11.66 1.87
CA ALA A 148 -13.03 11.51 2.10
C ALA A 148 -12.57 12.50 3.21
N LEU A 149 -11.92 11.98 4.24
CA LEU A 149 -11.35 12.79 5.32
C LEU A 149 -10.20 13.65 4.81
N ARG A 150 -9.37 13.06 3.93
CA ARG A 150 -8.21 13.70 3.29
C ARG A 150 -8.01 13.15 1.89
N GLN A 151 -7.39 13.97 1.05
CA GLN A 151 -6.89 13.57 -0.26
C GLN A 151 -5.41 13.91 -0.34
N ILE A 152 -4.62 12.95 -0.82
CA ILE A 152 -3.17 13.10 -0.95
C ILE A 152 -2.82 12.79 -2.40
N TYR A 153 -2.03 13.67 -3.00
CA TYR A 153 -1.57 13.55 -4.37
C TYR A 153 -0.05 13.51 -4.38
N PHE A 154 0.50 12.51 -5.03
CA PHE A 154 1.91 12.44 -5.33
C PHE A 154 2.09 12.53 -6.84
N GLU A 155 2.98 13.39 -7.27
CA GLU A 155 3.47 13.43 -8.63
C GLU A 155 4.94 13.05 -8.65
N THR A 156 5.34 12.25 -9.63
CA THR A 156 6.72 11.89 -9.84
C THR A 156 7.32 12.66 -11.01
N PHE A 157 8.64 12.83 -11.04
CA PHE A 157 9.32 13.45 -12.16
C PHE A 157 9.14 12.70 -13.49
N ASP A 158 8.98 11.39 -13.42
CA ASP A 158 8.80 10.51 -14.59
C ASP A 158 7.34 10.40 -15.06
N GLY A 159 6.40 11.07 -14.38
CA GLY A 159 5.01 11.21 -14.84
C GLY A 159 4.00 10.26 -14.22
N LEU A 160 4.37 9.47 -13.19
CA LEU A 160 3.41 8.70 -12.41
C LEU A 160 2.67 9.61 -11.44
N ILE A 161 1.36 9.37 -11.30
CA ILE A 161 0.48 10.13 -10.40
C ILE A 161 -0.19 9.14 -9.46
N ILE A 162 -0.06 9.36 -8.15
CA ILE A 162 -0.72 8.55 -7.13
C ILE A 162 -1.68 9.43 -6.35
N LYS A 163 -2.97 9.07 -6.37
CA LYS A 163 -4.03 9.73 -5.61
C LYS A 163 -4.48 8.80 -4.49
N ILE A 164 -4.49 9.30 -3.27
CA ILE A 164 -4.88 8.54 -2.09
C ILE A 164 -5.99 9.29 -1.40
N LYS A 165 -7.10 8.60 -1.12
CA LYS A 165 -8.22 9.14 -0.33
C LYS A 165 -8.34 8.33 0.94
N SER A 166 -8.54 9.01 2.09
CA SER A 166 -8.79 8.34 3.35
C SER A 166 -10.26 8.44 3.75
N PHE A 167 -10.78 7.36 4.33
CA PHE A 167 -12.19 7.23 4.72
C PHE A 167 -12.27 6.63 6.12
N LYS A 168 -13.27 7.06 6.90
CA LYS A 168 -13.58 6.45 8.19
C LYS A 168 -14.55 5.28 8.02
N SER A 169 -14.23 4.14 8.61
CA SER A 169 -15.11 2.96 8.66
C SER A 169 -15.09 2.37 10.07
N GLY A 170 -16.12 2.68 10.86
CA GLY A 170 -16.12 2.44 12.31
C GLY A 170 -15.07 3.29 13.01
N ASP A 171 -14.20 2.66 13.77
CA ASP A 171 -13.08 3.32 14.46
C ASP A 171 -11.79 3.35 13.62
N ASP A 172 -11.79 2.72 12.45
CA ASP A 172 -10.63 2.58 11.59
C ASP A 172 -10.64 3.56 10.42
N ILE A 173 -9.43 3.84 9.90
CA ILE A 173 -9.21 4.61 8.68
C ILE A 173 -8.76 3.65 7.57
N TYR A 174 -9.45 3.73 6.45
CA TYR A 174 -9.12 3.00 5.23
C TYR A 174 -8.69 3.96 4.13
N TYR A 175 -7.81 3.51 3.29
CA TYR A 175 -7.22 4.27 2.19
C TYR A 175 -7.57 3.63 0.85
N HIS A 176 -7.97 4.45 -0.09
CA HIS A 176 -8.23 4.07 -1.47
C HIS A 176 -7.15 4.70 -2.35
N PHE A 177 -6.57 3.89 -3.23
CA PHE A 177 -5.48 4.29 -4.10
C PHE A 177 -5.94 4.29 -5.56
N ASP A 178 -5.59 5.35 -6.27
CA ASP A 178 -5.72 5.44 -7.72
C ASP A 178 -4.35 5.83 -8.29
N VAL A 179 -3.82 4.98 -9.18
CA VAL A 179 -2.52 5.19 -9.82
C VAL A 179 -2.75 5.45 -11.29
N ASP A 180 -2.27 6.59 -11.75
CA ASP A 180 -2.39 7.08 -13.12
C ASP A 180 -1.05 7.59 -13.63
N SER A 181 -0.98 7.99 -14.87
CA SER A 181 0.19 8.57 -15.52
C SER A 181 -0.22 9.72 -16.43
N ASP A 182 0.59 10.76 -16.50
CA ASP A 182 0.41 11.85 -17.46
C ASP A 182 1.77 12.34 -17.96
N ILE A 183 1.98 12.25 -19.26
CA ILE A 183 3.20 12.74 -19.92
C ILE A 183 3.44 14.24 -19.66
N LYS A 184 2.38 15.03 -19.45
CA LYS A 184 2.45 16.46 -19.18
C LYS A 184 3.01 16.77 -17.79
N VAL A 185 2.87 15.83 -16.84
CA VAL A 185 3.43 15.94 -15.49
C VAL A 185 4.91 15.58 -15.50
N ARG A 186 5.33 14.75 -16.46
CA ARG A 186 6.72 14.37 -16.65
C ARG A 186 7.58 15.59 -16.84
N LYS A 187 8.67 15.69 -16.11
CA LYS A 187 9.66 16.74 -16.24
C LYS A 187 10.95 16.13 -16.77
N GLU A 188 11.28 16.46 -18.01
CA GLU A 188 12.54 16.04 -18.59
C GLU A 188 13.73 16.63 -17.78
N LEU A 189 14.81 15.87 -17.73
CA LEU A 189 16.04 16.32 -17.08
C LEU A 189 16.62 17.49 -17.89
N ASP A 190 17.00 18.54 -17.19
CA ASP A 190 17.76 19.63 -17.77
C ASP A 190 19.17 19.10 -18.14
N GLU A 191 19.66 19.38 -19.34
CA GLU A 191 21.00 19.01 -19.78
C GLU A 191 22.10 19.53 -18.84
N ASN A 192 21.82 20.60 -18.12
CA ASN A 192 22.69 21.21 -17.12
C ASN A 192 22.46 20.71 -15.69
N GLU A 193 21.56 19.75 -15.48
CA GLU A 193 21.41 19.16 -14.15
C GLU A 193 22.69 18.40 -13.75
N PRO A 194 23.18 18.61 -12.52
CA PRO A 194 24.38 17.91 -12.07
C PRO A 194 24.12 16.40 -12.06
N ASN A 195 25.03 15.66 -12.68
CA ASN A 195 25.02 14.21 -12.60
C ASN A 195 25.41 13.78 -11.18
N ILE A 196 24.38 13.52 -10.34
CA ILE A 196 24.61 13.05 -8.97
C ILE A 196 24.93 11.57 -9.01
N VAL A 197 26.11 11.23 -8.56
CA VAL A 197 26.54 9.82 -8.42
C VAL A 197 25.57 9.09 -7.50
N GLY A 198 24.99 8.00 -8.01
CA GLY A 198 24.02 7.17 -7.26
C GLY A 198 22.56 7.59 -7.42
N LEU A 199 22.24 8.69 -8.09
CA LEU A 199 20.87 8.99 -8.46
C LEU A 199 20.44 8.04 -9.62
N PRO A 200 19.37 7.22 -9.43
CA PRO A 200 18.91 6.34 -10.48
C PRO A 200 18.46 7.10 -11.72
N LYS A 201 18.61 6.46 -12.88
CA LYS A 201 18.06 7.01 -14.12
C LYS A 201 16.54 7.10 -14.01
N MET A 202 15.99 8.19 -14.51
CA MET A 202 14.55 8.40 -14.60
C MET A 202 13.93 7.35 -15.53
N MET A 203 12.80 6.77 -15.12
CA MET A 203 12.08 5.77 -15.93
C MET A 203 11.57 6.39 -17.23
N THR A 204 11.50 5.61 -18.29
CA THR A 204 10.83 6.02 -19.52
C THR A 204 9.32 6.07 -19.32
N PHE A 205 8.60 6.76 -20.21
CA PHE A 205 7.15 6.81 -20.08
C PHE A 205 6.48 5.45 -20.34
N GLU A 206 7.07 4.61 -21.14
CA GLU A 206 6.63 3.22 -21.37
C GLU A 206 6.73 2.40 -20.08
N GLU A 207 7.85 2.47 -19.38
CA GLU A 207 8.04 1.81 -18.07
C GLU A 207 7.01 2.32 -17.03
N ILE A 208 6.64 3.62 -17.10
CA ILE A 208 5.60 4.20 -16.23
C ILE A 208 4.20 3.66 -16.57
N GLU A 209 3.87 3.48 -17.84
CA GLU A 209 2.62 2.86 -18.25
C GLU A 209 2.49 1.40 -17.80
N GLU A 210 3.60 0.67 -17.84
CA GLU A 210 3.67 -0.70 -17.28
C GLU A 210 3.47 -0.68 -15.76
N GLU A 211 4.15 0.22 -15.05
CA GLU A 211 4.02 0.37 -13.61
C GLU A 211 2.60 0.76 -13.19
N LYS A 212 1.96 1.70 -13.89
CA LYS A 212 0.55 2.04 -13.71
C LYS A 212 -0.35 0.82 -13.87
N THR A 213 -0.11 0.02 -14.91
CA THR A 213 -0.89 -1.19 -15.18
C THR A 213 -0.73 -2.20 -14.05
N LYS A 214 0.48 -2.36 -13.51
CA LYS A 214 0.75 -3.21 -12.34
C LYS A 214 -0.08 -2.80 -11.12
N TYR A 215 -0.27 -1.50 -10.88
CA TYR A 215 -0.99 -0.99 -9.73
C TYR A 215 -2.50 -0.73 -9.98
N LYS A 216 -2.99 -0.99 -11.19
CA LYS A 216 -4.40 -0.75 -11.57
C LYS A 216 -5.42 -1.43 -10.65
N TYR A 217 -5.06 -2.57 -10.04
CA TYR A 217 -5.95 -3.31 -9.15
C TYR A 217 -6.27 -2.55 -7.84
N LEU A 218 -5.41 -1.65 -7.40
CA LEU A 218 -5.55 -0.92 -6.14
C LEU A 218 -6.86 -0.14 -6.04
N LYS A 219 -7.34 0.42 -7.16
CA LYS A 219 -8.58 1.19 -7.23
C LYS A 219 -9.86 0.40 -6.92
N ASN A 220 -9.77 -0.93 -6.85
CA ASN A 220 -10.92 -1.78 -6.53
C ASN A 220 -11.04 -2.08 -5.04
N TRP A 221 -10.10 -1.57 -4.22
CA TRP A 221 -9.95 -1.97 -2.84
C TRP A 221 -9.72 -0.79 -1.90
N TYR A 222 -10.13 -0.98 -0.65
CA TYR A 222 -9.84 -0.09 0.47
C TYR A 222 -8.91 -0.81 1.44
N PHE A 223 -7.83 -0.16 1.84
CA PHE A 223 -6.77 -0.74 2.64
C PHE A 223 -6.68 -0.06 4.00
N LYS A 224 -6.72 -0.82 5.07
CA LYS A 224 -6.26 -0.35 6.37
C LYS A 224 -4.74 -0.47 6.40
N LEU A 225 -4.05 0.62 6.70
CA LEU A 225 -2.59 0.68 6.70
C LEU A 225 -2.04 0.68 8.12
N TYR A 226 -0.73 0.43 8.23
CA TYR A 226 -0.04 0.60 9.49
C TYR A 226 -0.15 2.05 10.00
N LYS A 227 -0.08 2.21 11.33
CA LYS A 227 -0.31 3.47 12.03
C LYS A 227 0.60 4.60 11.56
N ASP A 228 1.82 4.29 11.15
CA ASP A 228 2.82 5.27 10.70
C ASP A 228 2.35 6.06 9.49
N PHE A 229 1.69 5.41 8.53
CA PHE A 229 1.13 6.10 7.37
C PHE A 229 0.04 7.09 7.79
N ASN A 230 -0.86 6.68 8.67
CA ASN A 230 -1.92 7.54 9.19
C ASN A 230 -1.35 8.77 9.93
N THR A 231 -0.33 8.57 10.75
CA THR A 231 0.35 9.68 11.47
C THR A 231 0.96 10.68 10.49
N GLY A 232 1.66 10.19 9.45
CA GLY A 232 2.28 11.04 8.43
C GLY A 232 1.29 11.86 7.61
N THR A 233 0.04 11.40 7.45
CA THR A 233 -1.00 12.10 6.67
C THR A 233 -1.84 13.08 7.46
N ASN A 234 -1.74 13.10 8.79
CA ASN A 234 -2.58 13.93 9.66
C ASN A 234 -2.07 15.35 9.93
N PHE A 235 -0.87 15.68 9.44
CA PHE A 235 -0.34 17.04 9.59
C PHE A 235 -1.14 18.08 8.81
N THR A 236 -1.17 19.29 9.36
CA THR A 236 -1.65 20.51 8.71
C THR A 236 -0.46 21.45 8.43
N LEU A 237 -0.66 22.49 7.63
CA LEU A 237 0.40 23.49 7.41
C LEU A 237 0.87 24.13 8.74
N GLN A 238 -0.05 24.36 9.66
CA GLN A 238 0.23 24.94 10.97
C GLN A 238 1.19 24.09 11.82
N ASP A 239 1.12 22.77 11.65
CA ASP A 239 2.01 21.85 12.39
C ASP A 239 3.46 21.88 11.88
N LEU A 240 3.67 22.40 10.66
CA LEU A 240 4.97 22.40 9.98
C LEU A 240 5.72 23.74 10.11
N ILE A 241 5.10 24.79 10.61
CA ILE A 241 5.64 26.13 10.61
C ILE A 241 5.71 26.74 12.01
N VAL A 242 6.68 27.61 12.22
CA VAL A 242 6.87 28.38 13.47
C VAL A 242 7.05 29.85 13.13
N GLU A 243 6.74 30.73 14.08
CA GLU A 243 7.05 32.16 13.94
C GLU A 243 8.56 32.40 13.84
N LYS A 244 8.96 33.42 13.07
CA LYS A 244 10.37 33.84 12.88
C LYS A 244 10.98 34.40 14.15
#